data_c40eb64f7683c417f94710516984f19a
#
_entry.id   c40eb64f7683c417f94710516984f19a
#
_cell.length_a   1.000
_cell.length_b   1.000
_cell.length_c   1.000
_cell.angle_alpha   90.00
_cell.angle_beta   90.00
_cell.angle_gamma   90.00
#
_symmetry.space_group_name_H-M   'P 1'
#
loop_
_entity.id
_entity.type
_entity.pdbx_description
1 polymer ?
#
loop_
_entity_poly.entity_id
_entity_poly.type
_entity_poly.pdbx_seq_one_letter_code
_entity_poly.pdbx_strand_id
1 'polypeptide(L)'
;MFPSPDGKQSESSPFNASFCVDLHVHSRHSTCPSQWILQKIGCGESYTPPRKIYDIARARGMDYVTITDHDTIAGALEIAHLPQTFISEEISAYFPEDKCEIHVLAWDITEAQHREITRL
;
A
#
# COMPACT_ATOMS: atom_id res chain seq x y z
N MET A 1 14.46 -35.10 -32.02
CA MET A 1 14.81 -33.88 -31.32
C MET A 1 15.88 -33.15 -32.11
N PHE A 2 15.51 -32.06 -32.80
CA PHE A 2 16.42 -31.30 -33.63
C PHE A 2 16.92 -30.10 -32.87
N PRO A 3 18.22 -29.82 -32.79
CA PRO A 3 18.71 -28.58 -32.18
C PRO A 3 18.26 -27.42 -33.09
N SER A 4 17.74 -26.37 -32.45
CA SER A 4 17.42 -25.13 -33.14
C SER A 4 18.69 -24.56 -33.75
N PRO A 5 18.66 -24.10 -35.02
CA PRO A 5 19.85 -23.63 -35.74
C PRO A 5 20.37 -22.28 -35.21
N ASP A 6 19.62 -21.62 -34.36
CA ASP A 6 20.00 -20.32 -33.82
C ASP A 6 20.35 -20.45 -32.33
N GLY A 7 21.65 -20.62 -32.07
CA GLY A 7 22.23 -20.56 -30.74
C GLY A 7 22.14 -19.16 -30.07
N LYS A 8 20.99 -18.54 -30.16
CA LYS A 8 20.67 -17.36 -29.37
C LYS A 8 20.25 -17.83 -27.99
N GLN A 9 21.19 -17.85 -27.06
CA GLN A 9 20.86 -17.77 -25.66
C GLN A 9 19.92 -16.58 -25.53
N SER A 10 18.70 -16.82 -25.02
CA SER A 10 17.81 -15.75 -24.66
C SER A 10 18.52 -14.96 -23.55
N GLU A 11 19.10 -13.82 -23.92
CA GLU A 11 19.51 -12.84 -22.91
C GLU A 11 18.26 -12.55 -22.08
N SER A 12 18.24 -13.04 -20.85
CA SER A 12 17.22 -12.68 -19.89
C SER A 12 17.31 -11.17 -19.72
N SER A 13 16.28 -10.48 -20.22
CA SER A 13 16.16 -9.04 -20.03
C SER A 13 16.37 -8.72 -18.55
N PRO A 14 17.21 -7.75 -18.19
CA PRO A 14 17.39 -7.34 -16.79
C PRO A 14 16.08 -6.85 -16.13
N PHE A 15 15.02 -6.70 -16.91
CA PHE A 15 13.68 -6.29 -16.46
C PHE A 15 12.73 -7.47 -16.18
N ASN A 16 13.20 -8.71 -16.19
CA ASN A 16 12.37 -9.90 -15.94
C ASN A 16 12.27 -10.27 -14.45
N ALA A 17 12.68 -9.41 -13.53
CA ALA A 17 12.43 -9.58 -12.11
C ALA A 17 10.98 -9.20 -11.81
N SER A 18 10.14 -10.17 -11.46
CA SER A 18 8.80 -9.92 -10.96
C SER A 18 8.82 -9.90 -9.44
N PHE A 19 8.15 -8.89 -8.85
CA PHE A 19 7.98 -8.76 -7.41
C PHE A 19 6.51 -8.91 -7.06
N CYS A 20 6.24 -9.51 -5.90
CA CYS A 20 4.90 -9.63 -5.35
C CYS A 20 4.72 -8.64 -4.20
N VAL A 21 3.69 -7.81 -4.31
CA VAL A 21 3.31 -6.85 -3.27
C VAL A 21 1.79 -6.67 -3.27
N ASP A 22 1.20 -6.60 -2.08
CA ASP A 22 -0.18 -6.15 -1.91
C ASP A 22 -0.17 -4.63 -1.76
N LEU A 23 -0.78 -3.93 -2.70
CA LEU A 23 -0.75 -2.48 -2.81
C LEU A 23 -1.93 -1.77 -2.15
N HIS A 24 -2.84 -2.51 -1.49
CA HIS A 24 -4.00 -1.94 -0.82
C HIS A 24 -4.30 -2.70 0.48
N VAL A 25 -3.76 -2.20 1.59
CA VAL A 25 -3.82 -2.86 2.89
C VAL A 25 -4.10 -1.84 4.00
N HIS A 26 -5.08 -2.14 4.85
CA HIS A 26 -5.45 -1.31 5.99
C HIS A 26 -5.01 -1.93 7.32
N SER A 27 -4.43 -1.11 8.18
CA SER A 27 -4.11 -1.46 9.56
C SER A 27 -5.12 -0.90 10.54
N ARG A 28 -4.91 -1.14 11.83
CA ARG A 28 -5.71 -0.55 12.93
C ARG A 28 -5.70 0.96 12.98
N HIS A 29 -4.75 1.62 12.29
CA HIS A 29 -4.68 3.07 12.20
C HIS A 29 -5.65 3.66 11.17
N SER A 30 -6.26 2.82 10.33
CA SER A 30 -7.29 3.26 9.39
C SER A 30 -8.62 3.46 10.11
N THR A 31 -9.04 4.72 10.24
CA THR A 31 -10.17 5.12 11.09
C THR A 31 -11.42 5.53 10.32
N CYS A 32 -11.40 5.48 8.99
CA CYS A 32 -12.48 5.94 8.13
C CYS A 32 -13.13 4.77 7.37
N PRO A 33 -14.03 3.97 8.00
CA PRO A 33 -14.78 2.96 7.29
C PRO A 33 -15.71 3.61 6.26
N SER A 34 -15.96 2.93 5.15
CA SER A 34 -16.79 3.41 4.04
C SER A 34 -18.25 3.66 4.41
N GLN A 35 -18.76 3.05 5.48
CA GLN A 35 -20.12 3.26 5.96
C GLN A 35 -20.15 4.36 7.02
N TRP A 36 -20.87 5.45 6.73
CA TRP A 36 -20.97 6.62 7.60
C TRP A 36 -21.44 6.34 9.03
N ILE A 37 -22.29 5.30 9.21
CA ILE A 37 -22.76 4.91 10.54
C ILE A 37 -21.64 4.33 11.40
N LEU A 38 -20.73 3.57 10.80
CA LEU A 38 -19.56 3.02 11.48
C LEU A 38 -18.58 4.10 11.89
N GLN A 39 -18.43 5.15 11.08
CA GLN A 39 -17.65 6.33 11.44
C GLN A 39 -18.23 7.04 12.67
N LYS A 40 -19.55 7.19 12.75
CA LYS A 40 -20.24 7.85 13.88
C LYS A 40 -20.05 7.12 15.20
N ILE A 41 -20.00 5.80 15.21
CA ILE A 41 -19.79 5.02 16.43
C ILE A 41 -18.31 4.76 16.75
N GLY A 42 -17.39 5.37 15.98
CA GLY A 42 -15.95 5.23 16.21
C GLY A 42 -15.38 3.86 15.83
N CYS A 43 -16.06 3.11 14.97
CA CYS A 43 -15.58 1.81 14.50
C CYS A 43 -14.44 1.99 13.51
N GLY A 44 -13.31 1.31 13.73
CA GLY A 44 -12.18 1.29 12.80
C GLY A 44 -12.46 0.39 11.60
N GLU A 45 -11.80 0.66 10.48
CA GLU A 45 -11.90 -0.15 9.27
C GLU A 45 -11.16 -1.48 9.39
N SER A 46 -10.06 -1.50 10.12
CA SER A 46 -9.28 -2.69 10.42
C SER A 46 -8.77 -2.66 11.86
N TYR A 47 -8.58 -3.82 12.44
CA TYR A 47 -8.05 -3.99 13.81
C TYR A 47 -6.67 -4.66 13.82
N THR A 48 -6.10 -4.93 12.65
CA THR A 48 -4.83 -5.65 12.55
C THR A 48 -3.65 -4.72 12.80
N PRO A 49 -2.76 -5.06 13.75
CA PRO A 49 -1.54 -4.28 13.99
C PRO A 49 -0.61 -4.31 12.77
N PRO A 50 0.10 -3.21 12.45
CA PRO A 50 1.02 -3.13 11.33
C PRO A 50 2.06 -4.25 11.29
N ARG A 51 2.66 -4.58 12.43
CA ARG A 51 3.65 -5.67 12.51
C ARG A 51 3.06 -7.02 12.09
N LYS A 52 1.84 -7.32 12.48
CA LYS A 52 1.17 -8.56 12.09
C LYS A 52 0.89 -8.61 10.58
N ILE A 53 0.55 -7.47 9.99
CA ILE A 53 0.41 -7.34 8.53
C ILE A 53 1.72 -7.69 7.84
N TYR A 54 2.82 -7.10 8.31
CA TYR A 54 4.16 -7.40 7.79
C TYR A 54 4.49 -8.89 7.87
N ASP A 55 4.34 -9.49 9.04
CA ASP A 55 4.68 -10.90 9.27
C ASP A 55 3.84 -11.84 8.38
N ILE A 56 2.54 -11.58 8.24
CA ILE A 56 1.65 -12.37 7.37
C ILE A 56 2.02 -12.19 5.88
N ALA A 57 2.25 -10.97 5.44
CA ALA A 57 2.62 -10.69 4.06
C ALA A 57 3.93 -11.38 3.68
N ARG A 58 4.95 -11.30 4.54
CA ARG A 58 6.22 -11.99 4.31
C ARG A 58 6.06 -13.52 4.32
N ALA A 59 5.27 -14.07 5.22
CA ALA A 59 4.97 -15.51 5.27
C ALA A 59 4.22 -16.01 4.03
N ARG A 60 3.43 -15.15 3.38
CA ARG A 60 2.73 -15.44 2.12
C ARG A 60 3.59 -15.24 0.87
N GLY A 61 4.84 -14.85 1.02
CA GLY A 61 5.79 -14.70 -0.09
C GLY A 61 5.78 -13.32 -0.75
N MET A 62 5.22 -12.30 -0.11
CA MET A 62 5.33 -10.92 -0.60
C MET A 62 6.77 -10.44 -0.48
N ASP A 63 7.30 -9.88 -1.56
CA ASP A 63 8.66 -9.35 -1.62
C ASP A 63 8.77 -8.00 -0.93
N TYR A 64 7.73 -7.19 -1.04
CA TYR A 64 7.60 -5.89 -0.38
C TYR A 64 6.29 -5.81 0.40
N VAL A 65 6.29 -4.97 1.43
CA VAL A 65 5.12 -4.72 2.28
C VAL A 65 4.88 -3.23 2.43
N THR A 66 3.66 -2.82 2.24
CA THR A 66 3.19 -1.45 2.50
C THR A 66 1.85 -1.48 3.23
N ILE A 67 1.47 -0.35 3.79
CA ILE A 67 0.18 -0.11 4.43
C ILE A 67 -0.39 1.17 3.85
N THR A 68 -1.66 1.13 3.47
CA THR A 68 -2.38 2.22 2.80
C THR A 68 -3.58 2.66 3.64
N ASP A 69 -3.34 3.09 4.87
CA ASP A 69 -4.39 3.57 5.74
C ASP A 69 -5.00 4.88 5.23
N HIS A 70 -6.26 5.12 5.55
CA HIS A 70 -6.95 6.35 5.16
C HIS A 70 -6.32 7.58 5.83
N ASP A 71 -5.81 8.51 5.00
CA ASP A 71 -5.32 9.83 5.37
C ASP A 71 -4.27 9.84 6.49
N THR A 72 -3.55 8.74 6.68
CA THR A 72 -2.49 8.60 7.68
C THR A 72 -1.40 7.66 7.22
N ILE A 73 -0.17 7.94 7.62
CA ILE A 73 0.98 7.05 7.42
C ILE A 73 1.45 6.41 8.73
N ALA A 74 0.70 6.56 9.82
CA ALA A 74 1.11 6.06 11.14
C ALA A 74 1.36 4.55 11.14
N GLY A 75 0.51 3.76 10.47
CA GLY A 75 0.69 2.32 10.32
C GLY A 75 1.92 1.96 9.52
N ALA A 76 2.16 2.65 8.40
CA ALA A 76 3.35 2.45 7.58
C ALA A 76 4.64 2.80 8.34
N LEU A 77 4.62 3.86 9.16
CA LEU A 77 5.76 4.27 9.99
C LEU A 77 6.11 3.24 11.07
N GLU A 78 5.14 2.53 11.62
CA GLU A 78 5.42 1.48 12.61
C GLU A 78 6.29 0.35 12.07
N ILE A 79 6.24 0.08 10.77
CA ILE A 79 7.01 -0.98 10.11
C ILE A 79 8.13 -0.46 9.22
N ALA A 80 8.31 0.86 9.11
CA ALA A 80 9.28 1.48 8.20
C ALA A 80 10.74 1.08 8.49
N HIS A 81 11.04 0.67 9.72
CA HIS A 81 12.37 0.15 10.12
C HIS A 81 12.63 -1.28 9.67
N LEU A 82 11.61 -2.01 9.22
CA LEU A 82 11.74 -3.38 8.75
C LEU A 82 12.17 -3.41 7.28
N PRO A 83 12.89 -4.49 6.84
CA PRO A 83 13.36 -4.56 5.47
C PRO A 83 12.22 -4.71 4.47
N GLN A 84 12.41 -4.17 3.27
CA GLN A 84 11.50 -4.29 2.13
C GLN A 84 10.11 -3.70 2.42
N THR A 85 10.09 -2.55 3.08
CA THR A 85 8.88 -1.76 3.30
C THR A 85 8.98 -0.41 2.59
N PHE A 86 7.84 0.17 2.26
CA PHE A 86 7.73 1.53 1.77
C PHE A 86 6.46 2.19 2.30
N ILE A 87 6.49 3.51 2.41
CA ILE A 87 5.40 4.29 3.01
C ILE A 87 4.36 4.59 1.93
N SER A 88 3.10 4.38 2.26
CA SER A 88 1.95 4.63 1.39
C SER A 88 0.76 5.09 2.21
N GLU A 89 -0.24 5.64 1.55
CA GLU A 89 -1.52 5.98 2.16
C GLU A 89 -2.65 5.94 1.13
N GLU A 90 -3.88 5.84 1.60
CA GLU A 90 -5.08 6.06 0.81
C GLU A 90 -5.65 7.43 1.13
N ILE A 91 -5.66 8.32 0.14
CA ILE A 91 -6.06 9.72 0.29
C ILE A 91 -7.55 9.84 -0.02
N SER A 92 -8.33 10.39 0.91
CA SER A 92 -9.72 10.78 0.65
C SER A 92 -9.76 12.15 -0.01
N ALA A 93 -10.35 12.23 -1.18
CA ALA A 93 -10.51 13.46 -1.93
C ALA A 93 -11.98 13.66 -2.36
N TYR A 94 -12.39 14.90 -2.55
CA TYR A 94 -13.76 15.25 -2.88
C TYR A 94 -13.79 16.17 -4.09
N PHE A 95 -14.72 15.91 -5.01
CA PHE A 95 -15.04 16.87 -6.06
C PHE A 95 -15.89 18.01 -5.48
N PRO A 96 -15.48 19.28 -5.63
CA PRO A 96 -16.21 20.40 -5.02
C PRO A 96 -17.60 20.60 -5.59
N GLU A 97 -17.85 20.18 -6.83
CA GLU A 97 -19.10 20.40 -7.55
C GLU A 97 -20.26 19.57 -6.99
N ASP A 98 -20.02 18.30 -6.70
CA ASP A 98 -21.05 17.35 -6.26
C ASP A 98 -20.73 16.66 -4.95
N LYS A 99 -19.54 16.97 -4.38
CA LYS A 99 -18.99 16.33 -3.16
C LYS A 99 -18.81 14.81 -3.29
N CYS A 100 -18.69 14.32 -4.51
CA CYS A 100 -18.35 12.91 -4.74
C CYS A 100 -16.99 12.61 -4.12
N GLU A 101 -16.95 11.61 -3.24
CA GLU A 101 -15.71 11.14 -2.61
C GLU A 101 -15.01 10.15 -3.52
N ILE A 102 -13.71 10.32 -3.66
CA ILE A 102 -12.80 9.34 -4.29
C ILE A 102 -11.67 9.00 -3.35
N HIS A 103 -11.15 7.79 -3.48
CA HIS A 103 -9.97 7.36 -2.76
C HIS A 103 -8.81 7.19 -3.73
N VAL A 104 -7.67 7.78 -3.41
CA VAL A 104 -6.46 7.75 -4.24
C VAL A 104 -5.34 7.08 -3.47
N LEU A 105 -4.80 6.01 -4.02
CA LEU A 105 -3.64 5.34 -3.44
C LEU A 105 -2.36 6.07 -3.84
N ALA A 106 -1.58 6.47 -2.85
CA ALA A 106 -0.26 7.07 -3.03
C ALA A 106 0.80 6.11 -2.48
N TRP A 107 1.65 5.60 -3.36
CA TRP A 107 2.67 4.62 -3.01
C TRP A 107 4.06 5.23 -3.00
N ASP A 108 4.91 4.72 -2.11
CA ASP A 108 6.33 5.09 -1.98
C ASP A 108 6.52 6.60 -1.80
N ILE A 109 5.73 7.17 -0.89
CA ILE A 109 5.81 8.58 -0.53
C ILE A 109 6.74 8.80 0.66
N THR A 110 7.23 10.02 0.79
CA THR A 110 7.98 10.49 1.95
C THR A 110 7.05 11.11 2.99
N GLU A 111 7.52 11.24 4.23
CA GLU A 111 6.79 11.99 5.27
C GLU A 111 6.56 13.46 4.86
N ALA A 112 7.50 14.05 4.12
CA ALA A 112 7.35 15.41 3.61
C ALA A 112 6.21 15.51 2.59
N GLN A 113 6.10 14.54 1.69
CA GLN A 113 5.00 14.47 0.72
C GLN A 113 3.66 14.26 1.41
N HIS A 114 3.60 13.37 2.42
CA HIS A 114 2.39 13.20 3.23
C HIS A 114 1.95 14.52 3.87
N ARG A 115 2.88 15.29 4.45
CA ARG A 115 2.56 16.61 5.02
C ARG A 115 2.02 17.59 3.99
N GLU A 116 2.53 17.58 2.77
CA GLU A 116 1.99 18.43 1.69
C GLU A 116 0.59 18.00 1.26
N ILE A 117 0.34 16.70 1.15
CA ILE A 117 -0.98 16.14 0.83
C ILE A 117 -2.01 16.56 1.88
N THR A 118 -1.68 16.47 3.15
CA THR A 118 -2.61 16.81 4.25
C THR A 118 -2.90 18.31 4.39
N ARG A 119 -2.14 19.17 3.70
CA ARG A 119 -2.40 20.62 3.66
C ARG A 119 -3.45 21.01 2.62
N LEU A 120 -3.72 20.14 1.69
CA LEU A 120 -4.69 20.40 0.63
C LEU A 120 -6.13 20.22 1.15
#